data_ec988ef96db0d69218d331909be72f81
#
_entry.id   ec988ef96db0d69218d331909be72f81
#
_cell.length_a   1.000
_cell.length_b   1.000
_cell.length_c   1.000
_cell.angle_alpha   90.00
_cell.angle_beta   90.00
_cell.angle_gamma   90.00
#
_symmetry.space_group_name_H-M   'P 1'
#
loop_
_entity.id
_entity.type
_entity.pdbx_description
1 polymer ?
#
loop_
_entity_poly.entity_id
_entity_poly.type
_entity_poly.pdbx_seq_one_letter_code
_entity_poly.pdbx_strand_id
1 'polypeptide(L)'
;MGSTSTTTRQHVRVRQRRTDALPETRYDRRLAEILSHATEVFCKKGYEGASMRDLSRESGMSLAGMYYYFGSKERLLYLIQKHTFTTIVERLKTRLQAADEVEERIRIFILNHLEYFLANQAAMKVLSHEDEVLKSDFGSEVATIKRSYYRICVGLLEALKQERKLHFSTRIAVLSLFGMMNWIYTWHNPRVDADAETISREMGDIFLTGVMAGKTNGRKQ
;
A
#
# COMPACT_ATOMS: atom_id res chain seq x y z
N MET A 1 22.93 11.36 -60.63
CA MET A 1 21.65 11.95 -60.20
C MET A 1 21.10 11.06 -59.09
N GLY A 2 21.38 11.42 -57.88
CA GLY A 2 20.99 10.64 -56.68
C GLY A 2 19.83 11.32 -55.99
N SER A 3 18.72 10.60 -55.78
CA SER A 3 17.61 11.05 -55.02
C SER A 3 17.74 10.55 -53.56
N THR A 4 17.92 11.45 -52.64
CA THR A 4 17.90 11.22 -51.19
C THR A 4 16.47 11.31 -50.69
N SER A 5 15.92 10.17 -50.26
CA SER A 5 14.62 10.12 -49.59
C SER A 5 14.79 10.41 -48.10
N THR A 6 14.28 11.55 -47.68
CA THR A 6 14.23 11.97 -46.28
C THR A 6 13.00 11.34 -45.61
N THR A 7 13.20 10.35 -44.74
CA THR A 7 12.14 9.76 -43.94
C THR A 7 11.83 10.64 -42.72
N THR A 8 10.70 11.32 -42.76
CA THR A 8 10.18 12.13 -41.66
C THR A 8 9.63 11.20 -40.55
N ARG A 9 10.33 11.13 -39.42
CA ARG A 9 9.83 10.48 -38.22
C ARG A 9 8.71 11.34 -37.61
N GLN A 10 7.47 10.89 -37.74
CA GLN A 10 6.33 11.43 -36.97
C GLN A 10 6.45 11.01 -35.52
N HIS A 11 6.68 11.99 -34.63
CA HIS A 11 6.56 11.82 -33.19
C HIS A 11 5.07 11.75 -32.83
N VAL A 12 4.58 10.55 -32.56
CA VAL A 12 3.26 10.35 -31.96
C VAL A 12 3.33 10.87 -30.52
N ARG A 13 2.78 12.06 -30.27
CA ARG A 13 2.53 12.57 -28.93
C ARG A 13 1.43 11.74 -28.31
N VAL A 14 1.77 10.80 -27.42
CA VAL A 14 0.83 10.14 -26.53
C VAL A 14 0.28 11.21 -25.60
N ARG A 15 -0.98 11.59 -25.82
CA ARG A 15 -1.76 12.42 -24.90
C ARG A 15 -1.97 11.60 -23.64
N GLN A 16 -1.24 11.90 -22.56
CA GLN A 16 -1.58 11.47 -21.21
C GLN A 16 -3.01 11.93 -20.91
N ARG A 17 -3.94 10.99 -20.89
CA ARG A 17 -5.27 11.22 -20.31
C ARG A 17 -5.04 11.46 -18.82
N ARG A 18 -5.18 12.69 -18.39
CA ARG A 18 -5.38 13.03 -16.99
C ARG A 18 -6.63 12.27 -16.56
N THR A 19 -6.46 11.30 -15.66
CA THR A 19 -7.58 10.75 -14.91
C THR A 19 -8.16 11.90 -14.11
N ASP A 20 -9.39 12.27 -14.43
CA ASP A 20 -10.18 13.26 -13.69
C ASP A 20 -10.56 12.66 -12.33
N ALA A 21 -9.59 12.61 -11.40
CA ALA A 21 -9.91 12.53 -10.00
C ALA A 21 -10.63 13.82 -9.63
N LEU A 22 -11.83 13.72 -9.07
CA LEU A 22 -12.57 14.87 -8.56
C LEU A 22 -11.63 15.71 -7.69
N PRO A 23 -11.61 17.03 -7.83
CA PRO A 23 -10.70 17.87 -7.05
C PRO A 23 -10.97 17.64 -5.57
N GLU A 24 -9.91 17.24 -4.84
CA GLU A 24 -9.92 17.05 -3.40
C GLU A 24 -10.47 18.31 -2.73
N THR A 25 -11.55 18.16 -1.99
CA THR A 25 -12.21 19.32 -1.37
C THR A 25 -11.32 19.87 -0.23
N ARG A 26 -11.55 21.13 0.16
CA ARG A 26 -10.90 21.69 1.35
C ARG A 26 -11.19 20.86 2.61
N TYR A 27 -12.36 20.23 2.66
CA TYR A 27 -12.75 19.33 3.74
C TYR A 27 -11.90 18.05 3.72
N ASP A 28 -11.72 17.42 2.56
CA ASP A 28 -10.94 16.18 2.44
C ASP A 28 -9.49 16.40 2.85
N ARG A 29 -8.87 17.49 2.42
CA ARG A 29 -7.50 17.86 2.84
C ARG A 29 -7.41 18.06 4.34
N ARG A 30 -8.36 18.80 4.94
CA ARG A 30 -8.36 19.03 6.38
C ARG A 30 -8.57 17.74 7.17
N LEU A 31 -9.43 16.84 6.69
CA LEU A 31 -9.61 15.51 7.28
C LEU A 31 -8.32 14.70 7.22
N ALA A 32 -7.64 14.65 6.07
CA ALA A 32 -6.38 13.94 5.92
C ALA A 32 -5.29 14.48 6.87
N GLU A 33 -5.17 15.81 7.04
CA GLU A 33 -4.26 16.44 8.01
C GLU A 33 -4.56 15.99 9.44
N ILE A 34 -5.83 16.00 9.85
CA ILE A 34 -6.22 15.56 11.20
C ILE A 34 -5.91 14.08 11.42
N LEU A 35 -6.20 13.23 10.44
CA LEU A 35 -5.89 11.81 10.50
C LEU A 35 -4.38 11.56 10.59
N SER A 36 -3.56 12.35 9.86
CA SER A 36 -2.10 12.29 9.95
C SER A 36 -1.60 12.63 11.36
N HIS A 37 -2.04 13.73 11.95
CA HIS A 37 -1.67 14.11 13.31
C HIS A 37 -2.13 13.07 14.35
N ALA A 38 -3.33 12.54 14.19
CA ALA A 38 -3.84 11.49 15.08
C ALA A 38 -3.01 10.20 14.97
N THR A 39 -2.56 9.85 13.76
CA THR A 39 -1.68 8.71 13.52
C THR A 39 -0.36 8.88 14.26
N GLU A 40 0.24 10.07 14.24
CA GLU A 40 1.46 10.38 15.00
C GLU A 40 1.25 10.19 16.52
N VAL A 41 0.11 10.64 17.05
CA VAL A 41 -0.20 10.45 18.48
C VAL A 41 -0.31 8.97 18.84
N PHE A 42 -1.06 8.19 18.04
CA PHE A 42 -1.17 6.75 18.26
C PHE A 42 0.16 6.02 18.08
N CYS A 43 0.98 6.43 17.13
CA CYS A 43 2.31 5.86 16.93
C CYS A 43 3.23 6.07 18.15
N LYS A 44 3.19 7.28 18.75
CA LYS A 44 4.03 7.67 19.88
C LYS A 44 3.57 7.08 21.22
N LYS A 45 2.25 7.06 21.46
CA LYS A 45 1.66 6.72 22.78
C LYS A 45 0.98 5.35 22.83
N GLY A 46 0.80 4.69 21.70
CA GLY A 46 -0.13 3.56 21.54
C GLY A 46 -1.59 4.02 21.61
N TYR A 47 -2.51 3.16 21.19
CA TYR A 47 -3.94 3.46 21.24
C TYR A 47 -4.42 3.68 22.67
N GLU A 48 -4.07 2.80 23.61
CA GLU A 48 -4.52 2.90 25.00
C GLU A 48 -3.97 4.13 25.73
N GLY A 49 -2.70 4.48 25.49
CA GLY A 49 -2.04 5.65 26.09
C GLY A 49 -2.45 7.00 25.51
N ALA A 50 -3.10 7.02 24.35
CA ALA A 50 -3.55 8.25 23.71
C ALA A 50 -4.92 8.68 24.23
N SER A 51 -5.12 9.98 24.47
CA SER A 51 -6.39 10.58 24.86
C SER A 51 -6.95 11.52 23.80
N MET A 52 -8.26 11.79 23.81
CA MET A 52 -8.89 12.79 22.94
C MET A 52 -8.30 14.20 23.13
N ARG A 53 -7.75 14.49 24.31
CA ARG A 53 -7.03 15.77 24.58
C ARG A 53 -5.67 15.80 23.88
N ASP A 54 -4.95 14.70 23.84
CA ASP A 54 -3.69 14.62 23.10
C ASP A 54 -3.92 14.80 21.59
N LEU A 55 -4.95 14.13 21.06
CA LEU A 55 -5.38 14.23 19.67
C LEU A 55 -5.81 15.66 19.30
N SER A 56 -6.58 16.32 20.18
CA SER A 56 -6.98 17.71 20.04
C SER A 56 -5.78 18.66 19.95
N ARG A 57 -4.84 18.51 20.87
CA ARG A 57 -3.64 19.35 20.93
C ARG A 57 -2.75 19.19 19.69
N GLU A 58 -2.51 17.97 19.27
CA GLU A 58 -1.63 17.69 18.13
C GLU A 58 -2.24 18.10 16.78
N SER A 59 -3.55 17.92 16.60
CA SER A 59 -4.25 18.29 15.37
C SER A 59 -4.61 19.78 15.26
N GLY A 60 -4.40 20.55 16.34
CA GLY A 60 -4.84 21.95 16.43
C GLY A 60 -6.37 22.13 16.40
N MET A 61 -7.14 21.06 16.62
CA MET A 61 -8.59 21.11 16.71
C MET A 61 -9.02 21.24 18.19
N SER A 62 -10.07 22.00 18.47
CA SER A 62 -10.62 22.04 19.83
C SER A 62 -11.12 20.68 20.29
N LEU A 63 -11.07 20.42 21.60
CA LEU A 63 -11.58 19.15 22.15
C LEU A 63 -13.07 18.93 21.85
N ALA A 64 -13.86 20.00 21.90
CA ALA A 64 -15.27 19.95 21.52
C ALA A 64 -15.44 19.62 20.02
N GLY A 65 -14.58 20.18 19.16
CA GLY A 65 -14.55 19.84 17.74
C GLY A 65 -14.18 18.41 17.49
N MET A 66 -13.17 17.87 18.20
CA MET A 66 -12.80 16.45 18.09
C MET A 66 -13.96 15.52 18.43
N TYR A 67 -14.68 15.77 19.52
CA TYR A 67 -15.86 14.96 19.86
C TYR A 67 -17.02 15.17 18.88
N TYR A 68 -17.23 16.39 18.39
CA TYR A 68 -18.28 16.66 17.42
C TYR A 68 -18.09 15.93 16.09
N TYR A 69 -16.86 15.92 15.54
CA TYR A 69 -16.57 15.30 14.24
C TYR A 69 -16.32 13.79 14.32
N PHE A 70 -15.64 13.34 15.35
CA PHE A 70 -15.16 11.95 15.43
C PHE A 70 -15.89 11.12 16.51
N GLY A 71 -16.49 11.74 17.51
CA GLY A 71 -17.24 11.07 18.57
C GLY A 71 -16.36 10.31 19.56
N SER A 72 -15.44 9.46 19.10
CA SER A 72 -14.60 8.63 19.94
C SER A 72 -13.19 8.41 19.35
N LYS A 73 -12.28 7.97 20.22
CA LYS A 73 -10.93 7.54 19.88
C LYS A 73 -10.96 6.32 18.94
N GLU A 74 -11.88 5.39 19.17
CA GLU A 74 -12.09 4.21 18.32
C GLU A 74 -12.49 4.58 16.89
N ARG A 75 -13.45 5.50 16.75
CA ARG A 75 -13.87 5.97 15.43
C ARG A 75 -12.74 6.68 14.68
N LEU A 76 -11.88 7.40 15.38
CA LEU A 76 -10.72 8.03 14.78
C LEU A 76 -9.71 7.00 14.28
N LEU A 77 -9.42 5.96 15.07
CA LEU A 77 -8.58 4.84 14.65
C LEU A 77 -9.18 4.12 13.42
N TYR A 78 -10.49 3.88 13.43
CA TYR A 78 -11.19 3.33 12.28
C TYR A 78 -11.00 4.18 11.03
N LEU A 79 -11.18 5.50 11.12
CA LEU A 79 -11.02 6.41 9.98
C LEU A 79 -9.58 6.42 9.46
N ILE A 80 -8.58 6.35 10.34
CA ILE A 80 -7.17 6.21 9.95
C ILE A 80 -6.96 4.92 9.16
N GLN A 81 -7.41 3.78 9.68
CA GLN A 81 -7.24 2.49 9.01
C GLN A 81 -8.00 2.45 7.68
N LYS A 82 -9.25 2.91 7.66
CA LYS A 82 -10.07 2.98 6.45
C LYS A 82 -9.40 3.86 5.37
N HIS A 83 -8.98 5.06 5.74
CA HIS A 83 -8.30 5.99 4.81
C HIS A 83 -7.02 5.36 4.23
N THR A 84 -6.18 4.81 5.09
CA THR A 84 -4.92 4.16 4.68
C THR A 84 -5.16 3.02 3.69
N PHE A 85 -6.02 2.06 4.04
CA PHE A 85 -6.25 0.90 3.17
C PHE A 85 -7.02 1.25 1.90
N THR A 86 -7.94 2.19 1.95
CA THR A 86 -8.63 2.67 0.74
C THR A 86 -7.63 3.33 -0.21
N THR A 87 -6.78 4.22 0.31
CA THR A 87 -5.77 4.93 -0.50
C THR A 87 -4.80 3.97 -1.16
N ILE A 88 -4.26 3.00 -0.42
CA ILE A 88 -3.29 2.04 -0.99
C ILE A 88 -3.94 1.13 -2.05
N VAL A 89 -5.18 0.72 -1.85
CA VAL A 89 -5.94 -0.12 -2.81
C VAL A 89 -6.25 0.65 -4.09
N GLU A 90 -6.78 1.86 -4.00
CA GLU A 90 -7.13 2.67 -5.17
C GLU A 90 -5.88 3.05 -5.99
N ARG A 91 -4.81 3.45 -5.31
CA ARG A 91 -3.52 3.72 -5.95
C ARG A 91 -2.98 2.48 -6.68
N LEU A 92 -3.06 1.31 -6.05
CA LEU A 92 -2.65 0.05 -6.67
C LEU A 92 -3.47 -0.28 -7.90
N LYS A 93 -4.80 -0.20 -7.83
CA LYS A 93 -5.69 -0.48 -8.96
C LYS A 93 -5.35 0.38 -10.18
N THR A 94 -5.10 1.68 -9.97
CA THR A 94 -4.70 2.60 -11.03
C THR A 94 -3.37 2.20 -11.64
N ARG A 95 -2.37 1.86 -10.83
CA ARG A 95 -1.03 1.46 -11.29
C ARG A 95 -1.05 0.15 -12.07
N LEU A 96 -1.85 -0.81 -11.64
CA LEU A 96 -1.95 -2.11 -12.31
C LEU A 96 -2.56 -2.02 -13.73
N GLN A 97 -3.22 -0.92 -14.08
CA GLN A 97 -3.71 -0.68 -15.45
C GLN A 97 -2.59 -0.37 -16.46
N ALA A 98 -1.41 -0.03 -15.99
CA ALA A 98 -0.26 0.35 -16.82
C ALA A 98 0.64 -0.85 -17.21
N ALA A 99 0.34 -2.06 -16.72
CA ALA A 99 1.16 -3.25 -16.97
C ALA A 99 0.30 -4.46 -17.33
N ASP A 100 0.71 -5.17 -18.38
CA ASP A 100 0.05 -6.40 -18.85
C ASP A 100 0.75 -7.64 -18.29
N GLU A 101 2.09 -7.63 -18.23
CA GLU A 101 2.90 -8.76 -17.76
C GLU A 101 2.72 -9.01 -16.25
N VAL A 102 2.45 -10.26 -15.88
CA VAL A 102 2.13 -10.62 -14.48
C VAL A 102 3.29 -10.35 -13.52
N GLU A 103 4.53 -10.57 -13.95
CA GLU A 103 5.71 -10.30 -13.13
C GLU A 103 5.86 -8.81 -12.84
N GLU A 104 5.63 -7.95 -13.84
CA GLU A 104 5.64 -6.51 -13.67
C GLU A 104 4.51 -6.03 -12.74
N ARG A 105 3.32 -6.61 -12.84
CA ARG A 105 2.20 -6.33 -11.94
C ARG A 105 2.52 -6.70 -10.49
N ILE A 106 3.26 -7.78 -10.26
CA ILE A 106 3.74 -8.14 -8.91
C ILE A 106 4.76 -7.11 -8.42
N ARG A 107 5.69 -6.64 -9.26
CA ARG A 107 6.63 -5.58 -8.91
C ARG A 107 5.91 -4.26 -8.57
N ILE A 108 4.89 -3.90 -9.35
CA ILE A 108 4.03 -2.74 -9.06
C ILE A 108 3.33 -2.90 -7.71
N PHE A 109 2.86 -4.10 -7.37
CA PHE A 109 2.24 -4.37 -6.07
C PHE A 109 3.23 -4.11 -4.93
N ILE A 110 4.45 -4.63 -5.03
CA ILE A 110 5.53 -4.46 -4.04
C ILE A 110 5.88 -2.98 -3.91
N LEU A 111 6.15 -2.30 -5.03
CA LEU A 111 6.49 -0.88 -5.06
C LEU A 111 5.40 -0.02 -4.44
N ASN A 112 4.13 -0.26 -4.82
CA ASN A 112 3.00 0.48 -4.28
C ASN A 112 2.89 0.35 -2.75
N HIS A 113 3.15 -0.84 -2.22
CA HIS A 113 3.15 -1.09 -0.79
C HIS A 113 4.29 -0.34 -0.10
N LEU A 114 5.52 -0.52 -0.56
CA LEU A 114 6.71 0.05 0.07
C LEU A 114 6.74 1.57 0.00
N GLU A 115 6.42 2.17 -1.14
CA GLU A 115 6.34 3.63 -1.25
C GLU A 115 5.32 4.23 -0.28
N TYR A 116 4.13 3.60 -0.16
CA TYR A 116 3.12 4.11 0.74
C TYR A 116 3.58 4.04 2.20
N PHE A 117 4.07 2.89 2.64
CA PHE A 117 4.41 2.69 4.04
C PHE A 117 5.74 3.30 4.45
N LEU A 118 6.72 3.43 3.57
CA LEU A 118 7.94 4.18 3.86
C LEU A 118 7.67 5.68 3.97
N ALA A 119 6.74 6.22 3.18
CA ALA A 119 6.27 7.60 3.32
C ALA A 119 5.39 7.80 4.58
N ASN A 120 4.79 6.74 5.13
CA ASN A 120 3.82 6.78 6.22
C ASN A 120 4.16 5.76 7.33
N GLN A 121 5.41 5.77 7.83
CA GLN A 121 5.89 4.80 8.82
C GLN A 121 5.06 4.76 10.11
N ALA A 122 4.56 5.92 10.56
CA ALA A 122 3.67 6.00 11.71
C ALA A 122 2.36 5.23 11.49
N ALA A 123 1.78 5.34 10.28
CA ALA A 123 0.58 4.57 9.92
C ALA A 123 0.85 3.07 9.94
N MET A 124 1.99 2.63 9.39
CA MET A 124 2.36 1.21 9.40
C MET A 124 2.49 0.65 10.81
N LYS A 125 3.13 1.39 11.72
CA LYS A 125 3.27 0.98 13.10
C LYS A 125 1.92 0.85 13.80
N VAL A 126 1.02 1.83 13.64
CA VAL A 126 -0.33 1.80 14.20
C VAL A 126 -1.12 0.60 13.65
N LEU A 127 -1.06 0.36 12.33
CA LEU A 127 -1.78 -0.74 11.70
C LEU A 127 -1.28 -2.12 12.12
N SER A 128 0.00 -2.26 12.46
CA SER A 128 0.61 -3.53 12.87
C SER A 128 0.30 -3.89 14.33
N HIS A 129 0.00 -2.91 15.19
CA HIS A 129 -0.16 -3.13 16.63
C HIS A 129 -1.61 -2.98 17.13
N GLU A 130 -2.45 -2.26 16.39
CA GLU A 130 -3.80 -1.89 16.85
C GLU A 130 -4.92 -2.62 16.07
N ASP A 131 -4.58 -3.74 15.45
CA ASP A 131 -5.52 -4.49 14.60
C ASP A 131 -6.67 -5.13 15.38
N GLU A 132 -6.44 -5.48 16.65
CA GLU A 132 -7.43 -6.13 17.53
C GLU A 132 -8.35 -5.14 18.26
N VAL A 133 -8.07 -3.84 18.19
CA VAL A 133 -8.83 -2.81 18.93
C VAL A 133 -10.22 -2.57 18.34
N LEU A 134 -10.36 -2.66 17.02
CA LEU A 134 -11.63 -2.43 16.34
C LEU A 134 -12.53 -3.65 16.41
N LYS A 135 -13.39 -3.73 17.46
CA LYS A 135 -14.29 -4.88 17.72
C LYS A 135 -15.72 -4.69 17.21
N SER A 136 -16.06 -3.48 16.72
CA SER A 136 -17.39 -3.11 16.25
C SER A 136 -17.59 -3.34 14.74
N ASP A 137 -18.70 -2.86 14.20
CA ASP A 137 -18.97 -2.80 12.76
C ASP A 137 -17.82 -2.12 11.98
N PHE A 138 -17.12 -1.19 12.61
CA PHE A 138 -15.92 -0.56 12.07
C PHE A 138 -14.83 -1.57 11.70
N GLY A 139 -14.60 -2.57 12.55
CA GLY A 139 -13.63 -3.63 12.28
C GLY A 139 -14.02 -4.47 11.06
N SER A 140 -15.30 -4.72 10.84
CA SER A 140 -15.80 -5.51 9.71
C SER A 140 -15.56 -4.81 8.36
N GLU A 141 -15.77 -3.49 8.29
CA GLU A 141 -15.51 -2.69 7.09
C GLU A 141 -14.02 -2.64 6.75
N VAL A 142 -13.17 -2.31 7.73
CA VAL A 142 -11.71 -2.31 7.57
C VAL A 142 -11.19 -3.68 7.13
N ALA A 143 -11.66 -4.75 7.77
CA ALA A 143 -11.30 -6.12 7.40
C ALA A 143 -11.71 -6.46 5.95
N THR A 144 -12.81 -5.89 5.47
CA THR A 144 -13.25 -6.07 4.08
C THR A 144 -12.29 -5.39 3.10
N ILE A 145 -11.84 -4.17 3.39
CA ILE A 145 -10.86 -3.45 2.56
C ILE A 145 -9.51 -4.18 2.60
N LYS A 146 -9.03 -4.60 3.77
CA LYS A 146 -7.80 -5.42 3.92
C LYS A 146 -7.88 -6.71 3.11
N ARG A 147 -9.03 -7.42 3.17
CA ARG A 147 -9.26 -8.62 2.36
C ARG A 147 -9.22 -8.34 0.86
N SER A 148 -9.70 -7.19 0.40
CA SER A 148 -9.62 -6.83 -1.01
C SER A 148 -8.16 -6.64 -1.46
N TYR A 149 -7.33 -5.99 -0.65
CA TYR A 149 -5.90 -5.85 -0.91
C TYR A 149 -5.18 -7.20 -0.95
N TYR A 150 -5.45 -8.06 0.03
CA TYR A 150 -4.94 -9.43 0.06
C TYR A 150 -5.34 -10.24 -1.18
N ARG A 151 -6.60 -10.15 -1.61
CA ARG A 151 -7.12 -10.85 -2.80
C ARG A 151 -6.44 -10.40 -4.09
N ILE A 152 -6.08 -9.12 -4.22
CA ILE A 152 -5.29 -8.65 -5.37
C ILE A 152 -3.95 -9.39 -5.42
N CYS A 153 -3.24 -9.48 -4.31
CA CYS A 153 -1.98 -10.23 -4.22
C CYS A 153 -2.15 -11.72 -4.58
N VAL A 154 -3.18 -12.37 -4.03
CA VAL A 154 -3.53 -13.77 -4.36
C VAL A 154 -3.74 -13.93 -5.86
N GLY A 155 -4.55 -13.04 -6.48
CA GLY A 155 -4.84 -13.09 -7.91
C GLY A 155 -3.60 -12.95 -8.79
N LEU A 156 -2.68 -12.05 -8.43
CA LEU A 156 -1.42 -11.88 -9.14
C LEU A 156 -0.53 -13.13 -9.07
N LEU A 157 -0.42 -13.74 -7.88
CA LEU A 157 0.40 -14.95 -7.70
C LEU A 157 -0.23 -16.19 -8.33
N GLU A 158 -1.55 -16.32 -8.33
CA GLU A 158 -2.23 -17.39 -9.07
C GLU A 158 -2.07 -17.21 -10.58
N ALA A 159 -2.15 -15.99 -11.12
CA ALA A 159 -1.88 -15.71 -12.52
C ALA A 159 -0.44 -16.10 -12.89
N LEU A 160 0.57 -15.67 -12.11
CA LEU A 160 1.96 -16.07 -12.30
C LEU A 160 2.12 -17.60 -12.30
N LYS A 161 1.49 -18.27 -11.35
CA LYS A 161 1.56 -19.73 -11.20
C LYS A 161 0.99 -20.44 -12.44
N GLN A 162 -0.13 -19.94 -12.97
CA GLN A 162 -0.77 -20.50 -14.17
C GLN A 162 0.06 -20.24 -15.43
N GLU A 163 0.46 -18.99 -15.67
CA GLU A 163 1.20 -18.59 -16.87
C GLU A 163 2.57 -19.28 -16.99
N ARG A 164 3.27 -19.39 -15.86
CA ARG A 164 4.61 -19.99 -15.81
C ARG A 164 4.60 -21.48 -15.43
N LYS A 165 3.42 -22.09 -15.23
CA LYS A 165 3.25 -23.50 -14.82
C LYS A 165 4.08 -23.86 -13.57
N LEU A 166 3.98 -23.00 -12.53
CA LEU A 166 4.75 -23.13 -11.31
C LEU A 166 4.01 -23.98 -10.27
N HIS A 167 4.78 -24.59 -9.35
CA HIS A 167 4.26 -25.37 -8.25
C HIS A 167 4.74 -24.77 -6.92
N PHE A 168 3.88 -23.96 -6.28
CA PHE A 168 4.09 -23.44 -4.93
C PHE A 168 2.74 -23.25 -4.22
N SER A 169 2.78 -23.16 -2.90
CA SER A 169 1.61 -22.79 -2.11
C SER A 169 1.37 -21.29 -2.21
N THR A 170 0.29 -20.88 -2.88
CA THR A 170 -0.08 -19.46 -3.01
C THR A 170 -0.25 -18.81 -1.66
N ARG A 171 -0.85 -19.51 -0.68
CA ARG A 171 -1.01 -19.00 0.68
C ARG A 171 0.33 -18.68 1.34
N ILE A 172 1.32 -19.58 1.23
CA ILE A 172 2.65 -19.37 1.81
C ILE A 172 3.36 -18.21 1.08
N ALA A 173 3.31 -18.18 -0.25
CA ALA A 173 3.93 -17.11 -1.04
C ALA A 173 3.37 -15.74 -0.70
N VAL A 174 2.03 -15.60 -0.58
CA VAL A 174 1.37 -14.35 -0.17
C VAL A 174 1.81 -13.92 1.23
N LEU A 175 1.78 -14.84 2.21
CA LEU A 175 2.17 -14.53 3.59
C LEU A 175 3.67 -14.18 3.69
N SER A 176 4.54 -14.86 2.93
CA SER A 176 5.97 -14.54 2.85
C SER A 176 6.19 -13.13 2.28
N LEU A 177 5.50 -12.80 1.19
CA LEU A 177 5.61 -11.48 0.58
C LEU A 177 5.14 -10.38 1.54
N PHE A 178 3.97 -10.54 2.18
CA PHE A 178 3.52 -9.59 3.19
C PHE A 178 4.46 -9.51 4.40
N GLY A 179 5.03 -10.65 4.84
CA GLY A 179 6.05 -10.67 5.90
C GLY A 179 7.27 -9.81 5.54
N MET A 180 7.80 -9.97 4.31
CA MET A 180 8.91 -9.17 3.82
C MET A 180 8.55 -7.67 3.79
N MET A 181 7.41 -7.31 3.21
CA MET A 181 7.00 -5.92 3.05
C MET A 181 6.60 -5.24 4.35
N ASN A 182 5.84 -5.95 5.22
CA ASN A 182 5.34 -5.38 6.47
C ASN A 182 6.44 -5.17 7.51
N TRP A 183 7.53 -5.94 7.47
CA TRP A 183 8.61 -5.82 8.45
C TRP A 183 9.54 -4.63 8.22
N ILE A 184 9.41 -3.94 7.08
CA ILE A 184 10.30 -2.85 6.66
C ILE A 184 10.36 -1.70 7.68
N TYR A 185 9.27 -1.38 8.36
CA TYR A 185 9.22 -0.28 9.33
C TYR A 185 10.11 -0.50 10.57
N THR A 186 10.56 -1.74 10.81
CA THR A 186 11.39 -2.08 11.96
C THR A 186 12.87 -1.80 11.74
N TRP A 187 13.34 -1.84 10.49
CA TRP A 187 14.75 -1.73 10.16
C TRP A 187 15.10 -0.60 9.20
N HIS A 188 14.17 -0.14 8.37
CA HIS A 188 14.46 0.90 7.38
C HIS A 188 14.80 2.24 8.05
N ASN A 189 15.97 2.77 7.69
CA ASN A 189 16.44 4.08 8.10
C ASN A 189 16.71 4.94 6.84
N PRO A 190 15.93 6.00 6.58
CA PRO A 190 16.05 6.79 5.37
C PRO A 190 17.37 7.57 5.22
N ARG A 191 18.23 7.53 6.23
CA ARG A 191 19.56 8.18 6.17
C ARG A 191 20.65 7.25 5.62
N VAL A 192 20.45 5.96 5.66
CA VAL A 192 21.46 4.94 5.31
C VAL A 192 20.95 3.91 4.33
N ASP A 193 19.66 3.62 4.33
CA ASP A 193 19.06 2.64 3.46
C ASP A 193 18.60 3.25 2.14
N ALA A 194 18.47 2.41 1.12
CA ALA A 194 17.99 2.81 -0.21
C ALA A 194 16.53 3.29 -0.17
N ASP A 195 16.11 3.95 -1.22
CA ASP A 195 14.73 4.41 -1.41
C ASP A 195 13.75 3.24 -1.69
N ALA A 196 12.46 3.55 -1.64
CA ALA A 196 11.40 2.58 -1.87
C ALA A 196 11.50 1.88 -3.22
N GLU A 197 11.94 2.57 -4.27
CA GLU A 197 12.06 2.01 -5.61
C GLU A 197 13.17 0.95 -5.66
N THR A 198 14.33 1.28 -5.13
CA THR A 198 15.47 0.35 -5.07
C THR A 198 15.15 -0.87 -4.21
N ILE A 199 14.60 -0.67 -3.01
CA ILE A 199 14.22 -1.77 -2.11
C ILE A 199 13.14 -2.64 -2.74
N SER A 200 12.14 -2.06 -3.40
CA SER A 200 11.07 -2.84 -4.04
C SER A 200 11.57 -3.69 -5.20
N ARG A 201 12.53 -3.17 -5.98
CA ARG A 201 13.17 -3.91 -7.06
C ARG A 201 13.91 -5.13 -6.51
N GLU A 202 14.80 -4.93 -5.53
CA GLU A 202 15.57 -6.01 -4.93
C GLU A 202 14.70 -7.03 -4.22
N MET A 203 13.70 -6.58 -3.46
CA MET A 203 12.73 -7.46 -2.81
C MET A 203 11.91 -8.25 -3.83
N GLY A 204 11.51 -7.61 -4.94
CA GLY A 204 10.83 -8.24 -6.05
C GLY A 204 11.70 -9.30 -6.74
N ASP A 205 12.98 -9.04 -6.94
CA ASP A 205 13.93 -9.99 -7.52
C ASP A 205 14.11 -11.22 -6.63
N ILE A 206 14.32 -11.01 -5.33
CA ILE A 206 14.44 -12.10 -4.34
C ILE A 206 13.17 -12.96 -4.34
N PHE A 207 12.00 -12.32 -4.26
CA PHE A 207 10.72 -13.02 -4.16
C PHE A 207 10.40 -13.79 -5.44
N LEU A 208 10.48 -13.13 -6.61
CA LEU A 208 10.16 -13.75 -7.91
C LEU A 208 11.13 -14.87 -8.23
N THR A 209 12.43 -14.69 -7.98
CA THR A 209 13.42 -15.76 -8.16
C THR A 209 13.08 -16.95 -7.27
N GLY A 210 12.71 -16.73 -6.01
CA GLY A 210 12.35 -17.79 -5.07
C GLY A 210 11.12 -18.59 -5.51
N VAL A 211 10.03 -17.93 -5.92
CA VAL A 211 8.81 -18.62 -6.37
C VAL A 211 8.97 -19.29 -7.73
N MET A 212 9.83 -18.75 -8.61
CA MET A 212 10.12 -19.34 -9.92
C MET A 212 11.08 -20.52 -9.86
N ALA A 213 11.98 -20.58 -8.88
CA ALA A 213 12.88 -21.71 -8.67
C ALA A 213 12.14 -23.02 -8.35
N GLY A 214 10.90 -22.95 -7.88
CA GLY A 214 10.04 -24.12 -7.63
C GLY A 214 9.71 -24.97 -8.86
N LYS A 215 10.14 -24.58 -10.07
CA LYS A 215 10.00 -25.36 -11.31
C LYS A 215 10.79 -26.67 -11.35
N THR A 216 11.83 -26.82 -10.54
CA THR A 216 12.88 -27.82 -10.80
C THR A 216 12.79 -29.11 -9.97
N ASN A 217 11.82 -29.29 -9.09
CA ASN A 217 11.72 -30.53 -8.31
C ASN A 217 10.50 -31.41 -8.66
N GLY A 218 10.41 -31.79 -9.94
CA GLY A 218 9.79 -33.07 -10.31
C GLY A 218 10.70 -34.21 -9.86
N ARG A 219 10.83 -34.46 -8.55
CA ARG A 219 11.40 -35.71 -8.08
C ARG A 219 10.45 -36.82 -8.48
N LYS A 220 10.86 -37.62 -9.48
CA LYS A 220 10.37 -38.95 -9.68
C LYS A 220 10.61 -39.70 -8.35
N GLN A 221 9.54 -40.09 -7.69
CA GLN A 221 9.53 -41.24 -6.82
C GLN A 221 8.93 -42.40 -7.59
#